data_04a6aece2b1db2ad0a6694a3c4f344ce
#
_entry.id   04a6aece2b1db2ad0a6694a3c4f344ce
#
_cell.length_a   1.000
_cell.length_b   1.000
_cell.length_c   1.000
_cell.angle_alpha   90.00
_cell.angle_beta   90.00
_cell.angle_gamma   90.00
#
_symmetry.space_group_name_H-M   'P 1'
#
loop_
_entity.id
_entity.type
_entity.pdbx_description
1 polymer ?
#
loop_
_entity_poly.entity_id
_entity_poly.type
_entity_poly.pdbx_seq_one_letter_code
_entity_poly.pdbx_strand_id
1 'polypeptide(L)'
;MAGELFYPDVLKARLKDLMEWKNLIIKGVYGAEPYTWDEIENWLNTSCEAIKPFICDTGALLRDAEENGKKILFEAQLGSLRDLDHGIYPMTTSSNTIAAYAPVGSGLSSAELDRIVGVVKAYSTCVGEGPFTCEMFGEEAEKLREAGGEYGAKTGRPRRVGPVDLVATRYGVEVQGATEIHLMGQLMARSIICT
;
A
#
# COMPACT_ATOMS: atom_id res chain seq x y z
N MET A 1 0.10 -18.58 -5.02
CA MET A 1 -0.96 -17.95 -4.17
C MET A 1 -0.98 -18.66 -2.82
N ALA A 2 -1.48 -18.03 -1.75
CA ALA A 2 -1.50 -18.64 -0.41
C ALA A 2 -2.20 -19.98 -0.35
N GLY A 3 -3.28 -20.19 -1.13
CA GLY A 3 -3.98 -21.47 -1.22
C GLY A 3 -3.14 -22.64 -1.73
N GLU A 4 -2.02 -22.40 -2.42
CA GLU A 4 -1.11 -23.47 -2.86
C GLU A 4 -0.43 -24.19 -1.69
N LEU A 5 -0.42 -23.57 -0.50
CA LEU A 5 0.08 -24.23 0.71
C LEU A 5 -0.71 -25.49 1.11
N PHE A 6 -1.94 -25.64 0.62
CA PHE A 6 -2.72 -26.87 0.82
C PHE A 6 -2.39 -27.98 -0.20
N TYR A 7 -1.54 -27.70 -1.19
CA TYR A 7 -1.13 -28.62 -2.24
C TYR A 7 0.40 -28.72 -2.32
N PRO A 8 1.06 -29.33 -1.32
CA PRO A 8 2.52 -29.25 -1.14
C PRO A 8 3.31 -29.77 -2.34
N ASP A 9 2.85 -30.82 -3.00
CA ASP A 9 3.58 -31.39 -4.14
C ASP A 9 3.53 -30.46 -5.38
N VAL A 10 2.37 -29.85 -5.63
CA VAL A 10 2.19 -28.87 -6.72
C VAL A 10 3.02 -27.62 -6.42
N LEU A 11 2.98 -27.13 -5.19
CA LEU A 11 3.76 -26.00 -4.75
C LEU A 11 5.26 -26.27 -4.89
N LYS A 12 5.73 -27.45 -4.46
CA LYS A 12 7.13 -27.85 -4.54
C LYS A 12 7.62 -27.89 -5.99
N ALA A 13 6.86 -28.50 -6.90
CA ALA A 13 7.22 -28.54 -8.33
C ALA A 13 7.34 -27.12 -8.90
N ARG A 14 6.34 -26.30 -8.70
CA ARG A 14 6.32 -24.91 -9.17
C ARG A 14 7.46 -24.05 -8.59
N LEU A 15 7.76 -24.21 -7.32
CA LEU A 15 8.85 -23.45 -6.68
C LEU A 15 10.22 -23.87 -7.21
N LYS A 16 10.43 -25.15 -7.52
CA LYS A 16 11.68 -25.62 -8.15
C LYS A 16 11.89 -24.98 -9.51
N ASP A 17 10.87 -24.97 -10.36
CA ASP A 17 10.94 -24.30 -11.67
C ASP A 17 11.24 -22.80 -11.53
N LEU A 18 10.56 -22.13 -10.58
CA LEU A 18 10.81 -20.73 -10.29
C LEU A 18 12.22 -20.47 -9.75
N MET A 19 12.75 -21.34 -8.92
CA MET A 19 14.11 -21.23 -8.37
C MET A 19 15.17 -21.32 -9.44
N GLU A 20 15.04 -22.28 -10.38
CA GLU A 20 15.98 -22.40 -11.49
C GLU A 20 16.12 -21.06 -12.23
N TRP A 21 14.98 -20.49 -12.62
CA TRP A 21 14.98 -19.23 -13.34
C TRP A 21 15.44 -18.04 -12.49
N LYS A 22 14.99 -17.93 -11.25
CA LYS A 22 15.37 -16.83 -10.35
C LYS A 22 16.84 -16.89 -9.96
N ASN A 23 17.37 -18.07 -9.74
CA ASN A 23 18.77 -18.26 -9.39
C ASN A 23 19.72 -17.88 -10.53
N LEU A 24 19.30 -18.06 -11.79
CA LEU A 24 20.06 -17.54 -12.94
C LEU A 24 20.17 -16.00 -12.89
N ILE A 25 19.10 -15.32 -12.54
CA ILE A 25 19.08 -13.85 -12.39
C ILE A 25 19.91 -13.42 -11.17
N ILE A 26 19.72 -14.08 -10.03
CA ILE A 26 20.44 -13.78 -8.79
C ILE A 26 21.94 -13.85 -9.03
N LYS A 27 22.42 -14.92 -9.65
CA LYS A 27 23.81 -15.11 -9.95
C LYS A 27 24.31 -14.23 -11.09
N GLY A 28 23.59 -14.20 -12.22
CA GLY A 28 24.06 -13.56 -13.45
C GLY A 28 23.92 -12.04 -13.47
N VAL A 29 22.87 -11.50 -12.82
CA VAL A 29 22.60 -10.05 -12.82
C VAL A 29 23.07 -9.39 -11.54
N TYR A 30 22.82 -10.03 -10.40
CA TYR A 30 23.12 -9.44 -9.08
C TYR A 30 24.45 -9.91 -8.49
N GLY A 31 25.09 -10.94 -9.05
CA GLY A 31 26.33 -11.50 -8.53
C GLY A 31 26.21 -12.08 -7.11
N ALA A 32 24.99 -12.44 -6.72
CA ALA A 32 24.68 -12.98 -5.39
C ALA A 32 24.60 -14.51 -5.41
N GLU A 33 24.72 -15.12 -4.24
CA GLU A 33 24.61 -16.58 -4.11
C GLU A 33 23.17 -17.04 -4.37
N PRO A 34 22.99 -18.08 -5.19
CA PRO A 34 21.69 -18.69 -5.45
C PRO A 34 21.10 -19.32 -4.19
N TYR A 35 19.77 -19.27 -4.04
CA TYR A 35 19.07 -20.01 -2.98
C TYR A 35 19.09 -21.51 -3.25
N THR A 36 19.27 -22.27 -2.20
CA THR A 36 19.12 -23.73 -2.20
C THR A 36 17.67 -24.12 -1.92
N TRP A 37 17.33 -25.37 -2.28
CA TRP A 37 15.99 -25.89 -1.95
C TRP A 37 15.76 -25.96 -0.44
N ASP A 38 16.78 -26.39 0.31
CA ASP A 38 16.67 -26.55 1.78
C ASP A 38 16.37 -25.21 2.48
N GLU A 39 16.93 -24.10 1.99
CA GLU A 39 16.62 -22.76 2.51
C GLU A 39 15.15 -22.39 2.25
N ILE A 40 14.65 -22.63 1.06
CA ILE A 40 13.24 -22.35 0.70
C ILE A 40 12.29 -23.28 1.43
N GLU A 41 12.60 -24.57 1.55
CA GLU A 41 11.78 -25.54 2.28
C GLU A 41 11.72 -25.20 3.77
N ASN A 42 12.85 -24.83 4.37
CA ASN A 42 12.88 -24.38 5.76
C ASN A 42 12.04 -23.10 5.96
N TRP A 43 12.15 -22.13 5.05
CA TRP A 43 11.32 -20.92 5.10
C TRP A 43 9.83 -21.25 4.97
N LEU A 44 9.44 -22.13 4.07
CA LEU A 44 8.04 -22.58 3.94
C LEU A 44 7.54 -23.20 5.25
N ASN A 45 8.31 -24.11 5.84
CA ASN A 45 7.92 -24.83 7.05
C ASN A 45 7.85 -23.91 8.28
N THR A 46 8.73 -22.92 8.37
CA THR A 46 8.79 -22.03 9.55
C THR A 46 7.85 -20.84 9.44
N SER A 47 7.72 -20.24 8.24
CA SER A 47 6.99 -18.99 8.07
C SER A 47 5.59 -19.20 7.47
N CYS A 48 5.41 -20.19 6.60
CA CYS A 48 4.16 -20.36 5.88
C CYS A 48 3.17 -21.31 6.60
N GLU A 49 3.65 -22.28 7.37
CA GLU A 49 2.76 -23.17 8.13
C GLU A 49 1.89 -22.40 9.13
N ALA A 50 2.45 -21.37 9.75
CA ALA A 50 1.75 -20.53 10.72
C ALA A 50 0.55 -19.77 10.13
N ILE A 51 0.54 -19.51 8.83
CA ILE A 51 -0.55 -18.77 8.17
C ILE A 51 -1.66 -19.67 7.60
N LYS A 52 -1.43 -20.97 7.48
CA LYS A 52 -2.42 -21.91 6.92
C LYS A 52 -3.81 -21.82 7.56
N PRO A 53 -3.96 -21.71 8.89
CA PRO A 53 -5.28 -21.59 9.52
C PRO A 53 -6.07 -20.34 9.14
N PHE A 54 -5.40 -19.35 8.58
CA PHE A 54 -5.99 -18.07 8.17
C PHE A 54 -6.26 -17.97 6.66
N ILE A 55 -5.97 -19.02 5.91
CA ILE A 55 -6.19 -19.07 4.47
C ILE A 55 -7.61 -19.60 4.20
N CYS A 56 -8.40 -18.82 3.48
CA CYS A 56 -9.73 -19.21 3.05
C CYS A 56 -10.09 -18.58 1.69
N ASP A 57 -11.25 -18.93 1.15
CA ASP A 57 -11.88 -18.17 0.08
C ASP A 57 -12.43 -16.86 0.66
N THR A 58 -11.65 -15.79 0.50
CA THR A 58 -12.00 -14.47 1.05
C THR A 58 -13.23 -13.87 0.41
N GLY A 59 -13.50 -14.15 -0.88
CA GLY A 59 -14.71 -13.71 -1.56
C GLY A 59 -15.96 -14.38 -0.96
N ALA A 60 -15.91 -15.69 -0.70
CA ALA A 60 -16.99 -16.40 -0.04
C ALA A 60 -17.22 -15.89 1.38
N LEU A 61 -16.15 -15.68 2.14
CA LEU A 61 -16.19 -15.13 3.51
C LEU A 61 -16.88 -13.75 3.56
N LEU A 62 -16.54 -12.87 2.61
CA LEU A 62 -17.08 -11.52 2.56
C LEU A 62 -18.55 -11.52 2.13
N ARG A 63 -18.94 -12.35 1.18
CA ARG A 63 -20.36 -12.51 0.78
C ARG A 63 -21.22 -13.01 1.95
N ASP A 64 -20.74 -14.03 2.66
CA ASP A 64 -21.44 -14.51 3.87
C ASP A 64 -21.56 -13.41 4.93
N ALA A 65 -20.52 -12.60 5.11
CA ALA A 65 -20.56 -11.48 6.05
C ALA A 65 -21.60 -10.43 5.63
N GLU A 66 -21.68 -10.09 4.36
CA GLU A 66 -22.66 -9.15 3.79
C GLU A 66 -24.10 -9.68 3.95
N GLU A 67 -24.34 -10.94 3.54
CA GLU A 67 -25.65 -11.60 3.67
C GLU A 67 -26.13 -11.66 5.13
N ASN A 68 -25.21 -11.78 6.06
CA ASN A 68 -25.50 -11.76 7.51
C ASN A 68 -25.54 -10.34 8.11
N GLY A 69 -25.55 -9.30 7.28
CA GLY A 69 -25.67 -7.91 7.71
C GLY A 69 -24.49 -7.37 8.51
N LYS A 70 -23.32 -7.96 8.38
CA LYS A 70 -22.11 -7.48 9.04
C LYS A 70 -21.58 -6.22 8.36
N LYS A 71 -21.00 -5.33 9.15
CA LYS A 71 -20.32 -4.15 8.64
C LYS A 71 -18.92 -4.54 8.16
N ILE A 72 -18.59 -4.18 6.92
CA ILE A 72 -17.31 -4.46 6.29
C ILE A 72 -16.56 -3.13 6.13
N LEU A 73 -15.33 -3.07 6.62
CA LEU A 73 -14.44 -1.94 6.43
C LEU A 73 -13.36 -2.31 5.42
N PHE A 74 -13.28 -1.54 4.34
CA PHE A 74 -12.18 -1.61 3.39
C PHE A 74 -11.13 -0.55 3.74
N GLU A 75 -9.88 -0.96 3.83
CA GLU A 75 -8.75 -0.06 4.01
C GLU A 75 -7.89 -0.07 2.74
N ALA A 76 -7.82 1.08 2.08
CA ALA A 76 -6.93 1.32 0.94
C ALA A 76 -5.79 2.25 1.35
N GLN A 77 -4.72 2.26 0.56
CA GLN A 77 -3.50 3.01 0.87
C GLN A 77 -2.85 3.60 -0.38
N LEU A 78 -1.70 4.24 -0.21
CA LEU A 78 -0.82 4.84 -1.21
C LEU A 78 -1.26 6.22 -1.73
N GLY A 79 -2.52 6.53 -1.76
CA GLY A 79 -3.04 7.83 -2.15
C GLY A 79 -3.38 8.00 -3.64
N SER A 80 -4.32 8.88 -3.92
CA SER A 80 -4.96 9.09 -5.22
C SER A 80 -3.97 9.45 -6.33
N LEU A 81 -2.97 10.29 -6.04
CA LEU A 81 -1.96 10.70 -7.02
C LEU A 81 -0.96 9.60 -7.39
N ARG A 82 -1.01 8.46 -6.72
CA ARG A 82 -0.19 7.29 -7.02
C ARG A 82 -0.98 6.16 -7.67
N ASP A 83 -2.27 6.37 -7.91
CA ASP A 83 -3.10 5.38 -8.58
C ASP A 83 -2.56 4.98 -9.95
N LEU A 84 -2.73 3.71 -10.32
CA LEU A 84 -2.23 3.17 -11.58
C LEU A 84 -2.82 3.89 -12.79
N ASP A 85 -4.13 4.17 -12.76
CA ASP A 85 -4.88 4.73 -13.88
C ASP A 85 -5.07 6.26 -13.77
N HIS A 86 -5.24 6.77 -12.55
CA HIS A 86 -5.59 8.17 -12.26
C HIS A 86 -4.47 8.95 -11.56
N GLY A 87 -3.33 8.34 -11.32
CA GLY A 87 -2.17 8.98 -10.70
C GLY A 87 -1.32 9.80 -11.65
N ILE A 88 -0.23 10.34 -11.14
CA ILE A 88 0.73 11.17 -11.88
C ILE A 88 1.70 10.26 -12.63
N TYR A 89 1.34 9.83 -13.82
CA TYR A 89 2.21 9.00 -14.66
C TYR A 89 3.51 9.74 -15.04
N PRO A 90 4.68 9.07 -15.04
CA PRO A 90 4.92 7.66 -14.75
C PRO A 90 5.16 7.35 -13.27
N MET A 91 4.98 8.30 -12.37
CA MET A 91 5.27 8.19 -10.93
C MET A 91 4.09 7.56 -10.15
N THR A 92 3.51 6.50 -10.72
CA THR A 92 2.38 5.76 -10.13
C THR A 92 2.87 4.52 -9.38
N THR A 93 1.99 3.91 -8.59
CA THR A 93 2.19 2.58 -8.04
C THR A 93 1.66 1.50 -9.00
N SER A 94 1.91 0.24 -8.70
CA SER A 94 1.44 -0.91 -9.50
C SER A 94 0.03 -1.38 -9.14
N SER A 95 -0.73 -0.60 -8.40
CA SER A 95 -2.06 -0.96 -7.91
C SER A 95 -3.04 0.19 -8.03
N ASN A 96 -4.34 -0.15 -8.05
CA ASN A 96 -5.40 0.84 -7.95
C ASN A 96 -5.57 1.25 -6.48
N THR A 97 -5.56 2.55 -6.24
CA THR A 97 -5.72 3.16 -4.91
C THR A 97 -7.06 3.85 -4.73
N ILE A 98 -7.90 3.79 -5.76
CA ILE A 98 -9.24 4.40 -5.77
C ILE A 98 -10.22 3.51 -4.99
N ALA A 99 -11.05 4.11 -4.14
CA ALA A 99 -11.99 3.41 -3.26
C ALA A 99 -12.91 2.44 -4.01
N ALA A 100 -13.37 2.82 -5.19
CA ALA A 100 -14.22 1.98 -6.03
C ALA A 100 -13.60 0.63 -6.42
N TYR A 101 -12.27 0.50 -6.35
CA TYR A 101 -11.59 -0.76 -6.61
C TYR A 101 -11.56 -1.71 -5.41
N ALA A 102 -11.84 -1.22 -4.19
CA ALA A 102 -11.78 -2.04 -2.98
C ALA A 102 -12.75 -3.24 -3.02
N PRO A 103 -14.02 -3.09 -3.41
CA PRO A 103 -14.92 -4.23 -3.61
C PRO A 103 -14.41 -5.22 -4.66
N VAL A 104 -13.91 -4.73 -5.78
CA VAL A 104 -13.36 -5.58 -6.86
C VAL A 104 -12.13 -6.35 -6.37
N GLY A 105 -11.19 -5.66 -5.74
CA GLY A 105 -9.95 -6.25 -5.22
C GLY A 105 -10.16 -7.27 -4.11
N SER A 106 -11.24 -7.13 -3.34
CA SER A 106 -11.62 -8.06 -2.26
C SER A 106 -12.44 -9.27 -2.73
N GLY A 107 -12.94 -9.25 -3.97
CA GLY A 107 -13.85 -10.29 -4.49
C GLY A 107 -15.31 -10.10 -4.12
N LEU A 108 -15.69 -8.91 -3.64
CA LEU A 108 -17.06 -8.51 -3.32
C LEU A 108 -17.55 -7.42 -4.29
N SER A 109 -17.39 -7.66 -5.59
CA SER A 109 -17.55 -6.67 -6.66
C SER A 109 -18.97 -6.08 -6.79
N SER A 110 -19.99 -6.71 -6.18
CA SER A 110 -21.36 -6.22 -6.14
C SER A 110 -21.64 -5.28 -4.97
N ALA A 111 -20.73 -5.14 -4.02
CA ALA A 111 -20.95 -4.29 -2.86
C ALA A 111 -20.96 -2.80 -3.24
N GLU A 112 -21.95 -2.10 -2.72
CA GLU A 112 -21.99 -0.64 -2.71
C GLU A 112 -21.25 -0.09 -1.50
N LEU A 113 -20.54 1.01 -1.68
CA LEU A 113 -19.83 1.67 -0.58
C LEU A 113 -20.73 2.76 0.02
N ASP A 114 -21.26 2.52 1.20
CA ASP A 114 -22.13 3.48 1.90
C ASP A 114 -21.37 4.78 2.25
N ARG A 115 -20.11 4.65 2.62
CA ARG A 115 -19.26 5.76 3.06
C ARG A 115 -17.86 5.58 2.53
N ILE A 116 -17.31 6.66 1.97
CA ILE A 116 -15.92 6.72 1.52
C ILE A 116 -15.23 7.85 2.28
N VAL A 117 -14.36 7.47 3.22
CA VAL A 117 -13.64 8.42 4.06
C VAL A 117 -12.27 8.70 3.46
N GLY A 118 -12.08 9.89 2.93
CA GLY A 118 -10.79 10.38 2.47
C GLY A 118 -9.93 10.82 3.66
N VAL A 119 -8.80 10.17 3.88
CA VAL A 119 -7.84 10.58 4.91
C VAL A 119 -6.83 11.53 4.29
N VAL A 120 -6.75 12.75 4.81
CA VAL A 120 -5.89 13.83 4.30
C VAL A 120 -5.00 14.33 5.44
N LYS A 121 -3.73 14.53 5.18
CA LYS A 121 -2.84 15.22 6.12
C LYS A 121 -3.05 16.73 6.05
N ALA A 122 -2.91 17.43 7.17
CA ALA A 122 -2.91 18.89 7.23
C ALA A 122 -1.65 19.53 6.58
N TYR A 123 -0.76 18.73 6.07
CA TYR A 123 0.41 19.06 5.26
C TYR A 123 0.63 17.95 4.24
N SER A 124 1.44 18.19 3.22
CA SER A 124 1.70 17.21 2.17
C SER A 124 3.03 16.50 2.37
N THR A 125 3.07 15.20 2.02
CA THR A 125 4.32 14.45 1.99
C THR A 125 4.42 13.61 0.73
N CYS A 126 5.63 13.42 0.24
CA CYS A 126 5.88 12.58 -0.92
C CYS A 126 7.11 11.68 -0.68
N VAL A 127 7.01 10.42 -1.10
CA VAL A 127 8.13 9.48 -1.15
C VAL A 127 8.51 9.26 -2.61
N GLY A 128 9.81 9.31 -2.89
CA GLY A 128 10.33 9.12 -4.24
C GLY A 128 10.22 10.37 -5.12
N GLU A 129 10.45 10.16 -6.39
CA GLU A 129 10.48 11.21 -7.40
C GLU A 129 9.07 11.58 -7.89
N GLY A 130 9.04 12.61 -8.73
CA GLY A 130 7.84 13.12 -9.34
C GLY A 130 7.49 14.54 -8.88
N PRO A 131 6.48 15.16 -9.50
CA PRO A 131 6.10 16.51 -9.18
C PRO A 131 5.56 16.62 -7.75
N PHE A 132 5.97 17.69 -7.07
CA PHE A 132 5.50 18.07 -5.76
C PHE A 132 5.47 19.60 -5.70
N THR A 133 4.38 20.18 -6.16
CA THR A 133 4.23 21.61 -6.45
C THR A 133 4.42 22.51 -5.26
N CYS A 134 4.12 22.05 -4.06
CA CYS A 134 4.26 22.79 -2.80
C CYS A 134 5.44 22.31 -1.93
N GLU A 135 6.45 21.70 -2.53
CA GLU A 135 7.61 21.18 -1.78
C GLU A 135 8.37 22.31 -1.07
N MET A 136 8.64 22.11 0.20
CA MET A 136 9.47 22.98 1.03
C MET A 136 10.91 22.49 1.10
N PHE A 137 11.83 23.44 1.29
CA PHE A 137 13.25 23.18 1.40
C PHE A 137 13.86 23.93 2.60
N GLY A 138 15.07 23.52 3.00
CA GLY A 138 15.79 24.18 4.07
C GLY A 138 15.22 23.91 5.48
N GLU A 139 15.45 24.82 6.41
CA GLU A 139 15.14 24.65 7.83
C GLU A 139 13.64 24.44 8.12
N GLU A 140 12.77 25.09 7.39
CA GLU A 140 11.31 24.92 7.58
C GLU A 140 10.85 23.53 7.19
N ALA A 141 11.38 22.97 6.10
CA ALA A 141 11.11 21.59 5.71
C ALA A 141 11.64 20.60 6.75
N GLU A 142 12.81 20.88 7.32
CA GLU A 142 13.39 20.06 8.38
C GLU A 142 12.52 20.07 9.64
N LYS A 143 12.10 21.25 10.10
CA LYS A 143 11.20 21.38 11.25
C LYS A 143 9.87 20.61 11.04
N LEU A 144 9.29 20.71 9.84
CA LEU A 144 8.06 19.99 9.52
C LEU A 144 8.28 18.48 9.50
N ARG A 145 9.40 18.04 8.94
CA ARG A 145 9.80 16.63 8.87
C ARG A 145 10.01 16.02 10.25
N GLU A 146 10.75 16.70 11.10
CA GLU A 146 10.99 16.28 12.49
C GLU A 146 9.68 16.24 13.29
N ALA A 147 8.88 17.31 13.25
CA ALA A 147 7.61 17.39 13.96
C ALA A 147 6.61 16.31 13.50
N GLY A 148 6.62 15.98 12.22
CA GLY A 148 5.75 14.96 11.62
C GLY A 148 6.28 13.54 11.69
N GLY A 149 7.54 13.34 12.08
CA GLY A 149 8.21 12.04 12.02
C GLY A 149 8.28 11.50 10.57
N GLU A 150 8.47 12.39 9.61
CA GLU A 150 8.34 12.08 8.18
C GLU A 150 9.60 11.42 7.62
N TYR A 151 9.81 10.18 8.08
CA TYR A 151 10.89 9.30 7.64
C TYR A 151 10.34 7.95 7.19
N GLY A 152 11.04 7.28 6.30
CA GLY A 152 10.68 5.94 5.85
C GLY A 152 10.77 4.93 7.00
N ALA A 153 9.70 4.18 7.26
CA ALA A 153 9.62 3.28 8.42
C ALA A 153 10.74 2.21 8.46
N LYS A 154 11.21 1.75 7.30
CA LYS A 154 12.28 0.74 7.20
C LYS A 154 13.64 1.33 6.87
N THR A 155 13.68 2.36 6.05
CA THR A 155 14.93 2.92 5.49
C THR A 155 15.43 4.15 6.23
N GLY A 156 14.60 4.78 7.08
CA GLY A 156 14.92 6.06 7.70
C GLY A 156 15.07 7.23 6.70
N ARG A 157 14.79 6.99 5.40
CA ARG A 157 14.95 8.03 4.38
C ARG A 157 14.00 9.20 4.63
N PRO A 158 14.48 10.46 4.64
CA PRO A 158 13.64 11.63 4.84
C PRO A 158 12.62 11.75 3.70
N ARG A 159 11.38 12.02 4.05
CA ARG A 159 10.32 12.30 3.08
C ARG A 159 10.38 13.76 2.64
N ARG A 160 9.96 14.01 1.41
CA ARG A 160 9.69 15.35 0.91
C ARG A 160 8.43 15.86 1.62
N VAL A 161 8.43 17.11 2.04
CA VAL A 161 7.34 17.72 2.83
C VAL A 161 6.97 19.08 2.27
N GLY A 162 5.75 19.54 2.54
CA GLY A 162 5.26 20.85 2.13
C GLY A 162 3.89 21.16 2.74
N PRO A 163 3.35 22.37 2.58
CA PRO A 163 2.00 22.69 3.00
C PRO A 163 0.97 21.82 2.26
N VAL A 164 -0.27 21.84 2.73
CA VAL A 164 -1.35 21.12 2.06
C VAL A 164 -1.60 21.71 0.66
N ASP A 165 -1.61 20.85 -0.35
CA ASP A 165 -2.00 21.21 -1.71
C ASP A 165 -3.52 21.01 -1.86
N LEU A 166 -4.26 22.12 -1.88
CA LEU A 166 -5.73 22.06 -1.97
C LEU A 166 -6.22 21.65 -3.36
N VAL A 167 -5.43 21.90 -4.40
CA VAL A 167 -5.78 21.48 -5.78
C VAL A 167 -5.65 19.96 -5.90
N ALA A 168 -4.51 19.43 -5.45
CA ALA A 168 -4.29 17.99 -5.41
C ALA A 168 -5.27 17.28 -4.46
N THR A 169 -5.60 17.89 -3.32
CA THR A 169 -6.58 17.34 -2.38
C THR A 169 -7.97 17.29 -3.01
N ARG A 170 -8.42 18.34 -3.68
CA ARG A 170 -9.70 18.36 -4.39
C ARG A 170 -9.77 17.25 -5.43
N TYR A 171 -8.74 17.15 -6.28
CA TYR A 171 -8.66 16.08 -7.26
C TYR A 171 -8.74 14.68 -6.59
N GLY A 172 -8.01 14.48 -5.50
CA GLY A 172 -8.06 13.23 -4.75
C GLY A 172 -9.45 12.90 -4.22
N VAL A 173 -10.15 13.88 -3.65
CA VAL A 173 -11.53 13.73 -3.16
C VAL A 173 -12.49 13.34 -4.28
N GLU A 174 -12.39 14.01 -5.43
CA GLU A 174 -13.24 13.76 -6.60
C GLU A 174 -13.00 12.35 -7.17
N VAL A 175 -11.74 11.98 -7.38
CA VAL A 175 -11.37 10.67 -7.94
C VAL A 175 -11.73 9.52 -7.00
N GLN A 176 -11.59 9.71 -5.70
CA GLN A 176 -11.99 8.72 -4.70
C GLN A 176 -13.51 8.60 -4.56
N GLY A 177 -14.28 9.58 -5.01
CA GLY A 177 -15.70 9.69 -4.67
C GLY A 177 -15.92 9.84 -3.16
N ALA A 178 -14.99 10.53 -2.46
CA ALA A 178 -15.03 10.62 -1.01
C ALA A 178 -16.27 11.40 -0.54
N THR A 179 -17.04 10.78 0.35
CA THR A 179 -18.22 11.37 0.97
C THR A 179 -17.87 12.18 2.21
N GLU A 180 -16.72 11.91 2.81
CA GLU A 180 -16.23 12.54 4.03
C GLU A 180 -14.71 12.71 3.96
N ILE A 181 -14.19 13.72 4.64
CA ILE A 181 -12.75 13.95 4.79
C ILE A 181 -12.37 13.90 6.27
N HIS A 182 -11.37 13.11 6.58
CA HIS A 182 -10.74 13.07 7.89
C HIS A 182 -9.35 13.71 7.82
N LEU A 183 -9.21 14.88 8.48
CA LEU A 183 -7.97 15.63 8.47
C LEU A 183 -7.07 15.19 9.63
N MET A 184 -5.87 14.72 9.31
CA MET A 184 -4.89 14.24 10.27
C MET A 184 -3.68 15.19 10.39
N GLY A 185 -2.99 15.14 11.53
CA GLY A 185 -1.77 15.94 11.74
C GLY A 185 -2.00 17.41 12.07
N GLN A 186 -3.21 17.82 12.47
CA GLN A 186 -3.55 19.22 12.80
C GLN A 186 -2.71 19.81 13.92
N LEU A 187 -2.35 19.05 14.94
CA LEU A 187 -1.53 19.50 16.05
C LEU A 187 -0.11 19.88 15.61
N MET A 188 0.42 19.15 14.64
CA MET A 188 1.75 19.41 14.07
C MET A 188 1.74 20.63 13.13
N ALA A 189 0.69 20.78 12.33
CA ALA A 189 0.53 21.93 11.45
C ALA A 189 0.38 23.26 12.22
N ARG A 190 -0.32 23.26 13.36
CA ARG A 190 -0.50 24.46 14.18
C ARG A 190 0.80 25.02 14.75
N SER A 191 1.74 24.18 15.14
CA SER A 191 3.03 24.62 15.68
C SER A 191 3.95 25.25 14.64
N ILE A 192 3.66 25.09 13.34
CA ILE A 192 4.48 25.58 12.23
C ILE A 192 3.84 26.77 11.52
N ILE A 193 2.51 26.82 11.47
CA ILE A 193 1.76 27.88 10.77
C ILE A 193 1.49 29.11 11.68
N CYS A 194 1.59 28.95 12.99
CA CYS A 194 1.31 30.01 13.97
C CYS A 194 2.57 30.69 14.54
N THR A 195 3.72 30.49 13.94
CA THR A 195 4.95 31.26 14.18
C THR A 195 5.27 32.13 12.98
#